data_f9ddf7b5c167ee0fe6a0692b2e6dfb1c
#
_entry.id   f9ddf7b5c167ee0fe6a0692b2e6dfb1c
#
_cell.length_a   1.000
_cell.length_b   1.000
_cell.length_c   1.000
_cell.angle_alpha   90.00
_cell.angle_beta   90.00
_cell.angle_gamma   90.00
#
_symmetry.space_group_name_H-M   'P 1'
#
loop_
_entity.id
_entity.type
_entity.pdbx_description
1 polymer ?
#
loop_
_entity_poly.entity_id
_entity_poly.type
_entity_poly.pdbx_seq_one_letter_code
_entity_poly.pdbx_strand_id
1 'polypeptide(L)'
;MLPLRLLRSLLIASLVALPAAAAHADKPTTLRIGVAQQGAGDPPTFGGSSAATVQLQQLVEKEFAADGIKVQWLFFKGAGPAVNEAIANKALDFAYQGDLPAVLARSNGIKTRLLLAASVRSGIKIAVPPDSTIRSIKDLKDRRVSIFRGTNLQLVADNALAKNGLGERDLRVINLDAASSLAALASKGIDASVGDYALYKLRDAGLAKIIYESQNDGPQLTRQTHLLVLDDFDHAHPDIVQRVVTAFVKGAQWSSDEANRDALFKLWAKSGVPYSSWQDDYANQRLKDRLSPLIAPFVIARYKAVAQDALNLKLIRQPVDVDGWFEPKYLDNALRTLKLEHYWQRYDAAGKPLS
;
A
#
# COMPACT_ATOMS: atom_id res chain seq x y z
N MET A 1 39.82 -72.56 -45.15
CA MET A 1 39.97 -72.03 -43.75
C MET A 1 40.43 -70.57 -43.86
N LEU A 2 39.56 -69.61 -43.82
CA LEU A 2 39.92 -68.17 -43.76
C LEU A 2 39.12 -67.51 -42.64
N PRO A 3 39.72 -66.62 -41.80
CA PRO A 3 39.04 -66.01 -40.69
C PRO A 3 38.30 -64.75 -41.07
N LEU A 4 37.13 -64.62 -40.52
CA LEU A 4 36.22 -63.49 -40.60
C LEU A 4 36.79 -62.26 -39.89
N ARG A 5 36.95 -61.12 -40.57
CA ARG A 5 37.31 -59.84 -39.95
C ARG A 5 36.06 -59.06 -39.64
N LEU A 6 35.85 -58.80 -38.34
CA LEU A 6 34.80 -57.92 -37.84
C LEU A 6 35.16 -56.43 -38.10
N LEU A 7 34.40 -55.76 -38.93
CA LEU A 7 34.39 -54.27 -39.00
C LEU A 7 33.52 -53.72 -37.92
N ARG A 8 34.11 -53.04 -36.92
CA ARG A 8 33.41 -52.21 -35.94
C ARG A 8 33.23 -50.81 -36.54
N SER A 9 32.01 -50.43 -36.91
CA SER A 9 31.65 -49.08 -37.29
C SER A 9 31.44 -48.24 -36.02
N LEU A 10 32.27 -47.25 -35.76
CA LEU A 10 32.06 -46.19 -34.75
C LEU A 10 31.05 -45.20 -35.31
N LEU A 11 29.83 -45.19 -34.77
CA LEU A 11 28.88 -44.08 -34.95
C LEU A 11 29.26 -42.98 -33.92
N ILE A 12 29.83 -41.89 -34.41
CA ILE A 12 30.01 -40.66 -33.63
C ILE A 12 28.67 -39.90 -33.67
N ALA A 13 27.92 -39.97 -32.60
CA ALA A 13 26.71 -39.16 -32.42
C ALA A 13 27.14 -37.73 -32.03
N SER A 14 27.13 -36.82 -32.99
CA SER A 14 27.32 -35.39 -32.74
C SER A 14 26.07 -34.83 -32.03
N LEU A 15 26.20 -34.62 -30.71
CA LEU A 15 25.19 -33.93 -29.93
C LEU A 15 25.22 -32.43 -30.29
N VAL A 16 24.32 -31.98 -31.16
CA VAL A 16 24.13 -30.57 -31.45
C VAL A 16 23.39 -29.97 -30.23
N ALA A 17 24.13 -29.31 -29.37
CA ALA A 17 23.56 -28.47 -28.31
C ALA A 17 22.88 -27.27 -28.97
N LEU A 18 21.56 -27.33 -29.14
CA LEU A 18 20.74 -26.16 -29.46
C LEU A 18 20.86 -25.17 -28.28
N PRO A 19 21.24 -23.92 -28.52
CA PRO A 19 21.13 -22.91 -27.47
C PRO A 19 19.64 -22.80 -27.11
N ALA A 20 19.29 -23.04 -25.83
CA ALA A 20 17.98 -22.72 -25.32
C ALA A 20 17.83 -21.18 -25.44
N ALA A 21 17.13 -20.75 -26.48
CA ALA A 21 16.66 -19.38 -26.56
C ALA A 21 15.81 -19.15 -25.33
N ALA A 22 16.29 -18.31 -24.41
CA ALA A 22 15.46 -17.84 -23.30
C ALA A 22 14.21 -17.21 -23.95
N ALA A 23 13.06 -17.86 -23.79
CA ALA A 23 11.80 -17.32 -24.23
C ALA A 23 11.60 -16.02 -23.44
N HIS A 24 11.93 -14.88 -24.04
CA HIS A 24 11.54 -13.58 -23.52
C HIS A 24 10.01 -13.57 -23.59
N ALA A 25 9.38 -13.40 -22.43
CA ALA A 25 7.94 -13.19 -22.40
C ALA A 25 7.60 -11.98 -23.28
N ASP A 26 6.54 -12.08 -24.07
CA ASP A 26 6.10 -10.99 -24.94
C ASP A 26 5.87 -9.72 -24.12
N LYS A 27 6.38 -8.60 -24.63
CA LYS A 27 6.25 -7.29 -23.99
C LYS A 27 4.77 -6.96 -23.77
N PRO A 28 4.35 -6.60 -22.55
CA PRO A 28 2.95 -6.29 -22.28
C PRO A 28 2.54 -5.02 -23.05
N THR A 29 1.34 -5.01 -23.57
CA THR A 29 0.76 -3.81 -24.22
C THR A 29 0.11 -2.86 -23.22
N THR A 30 -0.16 -3.34 -22.01
CA THR A 30 -0.81 -2.58 -20.94
C THR A 30 -0.22 -2.98 -19.58
N LEU A 31 0.06 -1.99 -18.73
CA LEU A 31 0.39 -2.17 -17.31
C LEU A 31 -0.86 -1.85 -16.47
N ARG A 32 -1.28 -2.81 -15.66
CA ARG A 32 -2.50 -2.71 -14.83
C ARG A 32 -2.10 -2.50 -13.37
N ILE A 33 -2.39 -1.30 -12.84
CA ILE A 33 -2.03 -0.91 -11.47
C ILE A 33 -3.32 -0.78 -10.64
N GLY A 34 -3.54 -1.69 -9.71
CA GLY A 34 -4.67 -1.66 -8.80
C GLY A 34 -4.47 -0.64 -7.68
N VAL A 35 -5.51 0.12 -7.34
CA VAL A 35 -5.52 1.10 -6.26
C VAL A 35 -6.59 0.73 -5.24
N ALA A 36 -6.18 0.45 -4.00
CA ALA A 36 -7.06 0.04 -2.91
C ALA A 36 -7.85 1.22 -2.30
N GLN A 37 -8.41 2.05 -3.16
CA GLN A 37 -9.24 3.20 -2.81
C GLN A 37 -10.29 3.43 -3.90
N GLN A 38 -11.40 4.04 -3.53
CA GLN A 38 -12.32 4.62 -4.50
C GLN A 38 -11.66 5.87 -5.10
N GLY A 39 -11.54 5.91 -6.43
CA GLY A 39 -11.11 7.12 -7.12
C GLY A 39 -12.21 8.18 -7.12
N ALA A 40 -11.82 9.43 -7.29
CA ALA A 40 -12.72 10.57 -7.44
C ALA A 40 -12.42 11.32 -8.74
N GLY A 41 -13.48 11.84 -9.38
CA GLY A 41 -13.37 12.56 -10.67
C GLY A 41 -13.42 11.63 -11.89
N ASP A 42 -13.29 12.24 -13.06
CA ASP A 42 -13.18 11.57 -14.35
C ASP A 42 -12.06 12.25 -15.16
N PRO A 43 -10.91 11.55 -15.39
CA PRO A 43 -10.56 10.21 -14.90
C PRO A 43 -10.41 10.15 -13.36
N PRO A 44 -10.60 8.94 -12.77
CA PRO A 44 -10.50 8.78 -11.33
C PRO A 44 -9.10 9.09 -10.80
N THR A 45 -9.01 9.82 -9.68
CA THR A 45 -7.76 10.20 -9.01
C THR A 45 -7.84 9.91 -7.50
N PHE A 46 -6.70 9.89 -6.83
CA PHE A 46 -6.58 9.73 -5.39
C PHE A 46 -5.48 10.62 -4.80
N GLY A 47 -5.37 10.68 -3.47
CA GLY A 47 -4.39 11.52 -2.77
C GLY A 47 -3.75 10.81 -1.59
N GLY A 48 -2.85 11.50 -0.88
CA GLY A 48 -2.34 11.09 0.42
C GLY A 48 -1.13 10.15 0.40
N SER A 49 -0.52 9.92 -0.75
CA SER A 49 0.70 9.10 -0.87
C SER A 49 1.57 9.50 -2.05
N SER A 50 2.83 9.05 -2.08
CA SER A 50 3.69 9.23 -3.26
C SER A 50 3.13 8.52 -4.49
N ALA A 51 2.42 7.40 -4.33
CA ALA A 51 1.74 6.71 -5.43
C ALA A 51 0.66 7.59 -6.10
N ALA A 52 -0.07 8.38 -5.31
CA ALA A 52 -1.02 9.35 -5.86
C ALA A 52 -0.32 10.43 -6.68
N THR A 53 0.83 10.92 -6.23
CA THR A 53 1.64 11.86 -7.01
C THR A 53 2.12 11.26 -8.32
N VAL A 54 2.55 9.99 -8.31
CA VAL A 54 2.96 9.26 -9.52
C VAL A 54 1.82 9.23 -10.54
N GLN A 55 0.61 8.89 -10.13
CA GLN A 55 -0.57 8.87 -10.98
C GLN A 55 -0.94 10.27 -11.50
N LEU A 56 -1.05 11.25 -10.59
CA LEU A 56 -1.48 12.60 -10.93
C LEU A 56 -0.49 13.35 -11.84
N GLN A 57 0.81 13.02 -11.74
CA GLN A 57 1.85 13.53 -12.62
C GLN A 57 2.11 12.65 -13.85
N GLN A 58 1.40 11.52 -13.97
CA GLN A 58 1.53 10.57 -15.08
C GLN A 58 2.97 10.07 -15.26
N LEU A 59 3.67 9.75 -14.17
CA LEU A 59 5.10 9.42 -14.24
C LEU A 59 5.34 8.06 -14.87
N VAL A 60 4.46 7.07 -14.65
CA VAL A 60 4.55 5.75 -15.27
C VAL A 60 4.15 5.84 -16.74
N GLU A 61 3.09 6.58 -17.06
CA GLU A 61 2.65 6.80 -18.44
C GLU A 61 3.76 7.44 -19.30
N LYS A 62 4.40 8.48 -18.76
CA LYS A 62 5.54 9.17 -19.43
C LYS A 62 6.74 8.24 -19.62
N GLU A 63 7.00 7.37 -18.64
CA GLU A 63 8.11 6.41 -18.71
C GLU A 63 7.93 5.40 -19.85
N PHE A 64 6.69 4.97 -20.10
CA PHE A 64 6.40 3.94 -21.09
C PHE A 64 5.81 4.46 -22.43
N ALA A 65 5.68 5.78 -22.58
CA ALA A 65 5.10 6.38 -23.79
C ALA A 65 5.83 5.98 -25.08
N ALA A 66 7.18 6.01 -25.08
CA ALA A 66 8.00 5.64 -26.23
C ALA A 66 7.89 4.14 -26.59
N ASP A 67 7.51 3.30 -25.61
CA ASP A 67 7.33 1.85 -25.81
C ASP A 67 5.94 1.49 -26.34
N GLY A 68 5.00 2.43 -26.39
CA GLY A 68 3.60 2.18 -26.73
C GLY A 68 2.84 1.38 -25.68
N ILE A 69 3.39 1.20 -24.47
CA ILE A 69 2.72 0.51 -23.38
C ILE A 69 1.72 1.45 -22.71
N LYS A 70 0.46 1.05 -22.65
CA LYS A 70 -0.58 1.79 -21.94
C LYS A 70 -0.50 1.54 -20.44
N VAL A 71 -0.82 2.54 -19.62
CA VAL A 71 -0.93 2.40 -18.17
C VAL A 71 -2.39 2.55 -17.77
N GLN A 72 -2.89 1.58 -17.02
CA GLN A 72 -4.28 1.56 -16.56
C GLN A 72 -4.31 1.51 -15.02
N TRP A 73 -4.85 2.58 -14.42
CA TRP A 73 -5.11 2.63 -12.99
C TRP A 73 -6.52 2.13 -12.71
N LEU A 74 -6.63 1.06 -11.92
CA LEU A 74 -7.88 0.39 -11.59
C LEU A 74 -8.23 0.64 -10.13
N PHE A 75 -9.31 1.37 -9.88
CA PHE A 75 -9.75 1.80 -8.55
C PHE A 75 -10.76 0.83 -7.96
N PHE A 76 -10.59 0.47 -6.70
CA PHE A 76 -11.42 -0.51 -6.02
C PHE A 76 -12.11 0.12 -4.81
N LYS A 77 -13.44 0.35 -4.91
CA LYS A 77 -14.26 0.84 -3.79
C LYS A 77 -14.20 -0.08 -2.58
N GLY A 78 -14.08 -1.41 -2.79
CA GLY A 78 -13.88 -2.41 -1.74
C GLY A 78 -12.48 -2.41 -1.12
N ALA A 79 -11.62 -1.44 -1.47
CA ALA A 79 -10.26 -1.26 -0.98
C ALA A 79 -9.40 -2.53 -1.10
N GLY A 80 -8.56 -2.83 -0.09
CA GLY A 80 -7.64 -3.96 -0.12
C GLY A 80 -8.27 -5.33 -0.39
N PRO A 81 -9.39 -5.71 0.22
CA PRO A 81 -10.09 -6.95 -0.11
C PRO A 81 -10.40 -7.11 -1.60
N ALA A 82 -10.94 -6.07 -2.24
CA ALA A 82 -11.26 -6.13 -3.67
C ALA A 82 -10.00 -6.13 -4.57
N VAL A 83 -8.92 -5.46 -4.16
CA VAL A 83 -7.62 -5.57 -4.82
C VAL A 83 -7.08 -7.00 -4.73
N ASN A 84 -7.20 -7.65 -3.58
CA ASN A 84 -6.77 -9.04 -3.40
C ASN A 84 -7.53 -10.02 -4.33
N GLU A 85 -8.84 -9.82 -4.51
CA GLU A 85 -9.65 -10.58 -5.47
C GLU A 85 -9.16 -10.35 -6.91
N ALA A 86 -8.87 -9.10 -7.28
CA ALA A 86 -8.35 -8.77 -8.61
C ALA A 86 -6.95 -9.38 -8.85
N ILE A 87 -6.07 -9.39 -7.83
CA ILE A 87 -4.77 -10.07 -7.90
C ILE A 87 -4.95 -11.58 -8.09
N ALA A 88 -5.82 -12.22 -7.28
CA ALA A 88 -6.09 -13.67 -7.38
C ALA A 88 -6.61 -14.07 -8.76
N ASN A 89 -7.37 -13.18 -9.41
CA ASN A 89 -7.89 -13.35 -10.76
C ASN A 89 -6.90 -12.91 -11.87
N LYS A 90 -5.65 -12.58 -11.53
CA LYS A 90 -4.61 -12.10 -12.47
C LYS A 90 -5.06 -10.88 -13.30
N ALA A 91 -5.92 -10.05 -12.72
CA ALA A 91 -6.43 -8.83 -13.37
C ALA A 91 -5.50 -7.62 -13.18
N LEU A 92 -4.44 -7.76 -12.40
CA LEU A 92 -3.45 -6.72 -12.09
C LEU A 92 -2.03 -7.22 -12.36
N ASP A 93 -1.12 -6.29 -12.60
CA ASP A 93 0.33 -6.53 -12.65
C ASP A 93 1.00 -5.94 -11.41
N PHE A 94 0.51 -4.77 -10.98
CA PHE A 94 0.94 -4.08 -9.75
C PHE A 94 -0.27 -3.76 -8.88
N ALA A 95 -0.04 -3.59 -7.57
CA ALA A 95 -1.08 -3.16 -6.64
C ALA A 95 -0.53 -2.15 -5.63
N TYR A 96 -1.24 -1.02 -5.48
CA TYR A 96 -1.07 -0.09 -4.38
C TYR A 96 -2.13 -0.40 -3.32
N GLN A 97 -1.71 -0.80 -2.13
CA GLN A 97 -2.62 -1.12 -1.02
C GLN A 97 -1.97 -0.96 0.35
N GLY A 98 -2.74 -1.20 1.40
CA GLY A 98 -2.30 -1.15 2.80
C GLY A 98 -1.63 -2.44 3.28
N ASP A 99 -0.98 -2.35 4.45
CA ASP A 99 -0.26 -3.44 5.08
C ASP A 99 -1.14 -4.64 5.45
N LEU A 100 -2.23 -4.47 6.20
CA LEU A 100 -3.10 -5.59 6.57
C LEU A 100 -3.65 -6.36 5.36
N PRO A 101 -4.29 -5.73 4.35
CA PRO A 101 -4.81 -6.51 3.22
C PRO A 101 -3.73 -7.26 2.46
N ALA A 102 -2.50 -6.75 2.39
CA ALA A 102 -1.40 -7.47 1.77
C ALA A 102 -0.96 -8.70 2.58
N VAL A 103 -0.96 -8.61 3.91
CA VAL A 103 -0.72 -9.76 4.80
C VAL A 103 -1.84 -10.79 4.65
N LEU A 104 -3.11 -10.36 4.57
CA LEU A 104 -4.25 -11.25 4.31
C LEU A 104 -4.11 -11.98 2.96
N ALA A 105 -3.71 -11.26 1.91
CA ALA A 105 -3.46 -11.87 0.59
C ALA A 105 -2.38 -12.95 0.66
N ARG A 106 -1.26 -12.62 1.31
CA ARG A 106 -0.13 -13.54 1.46
C ARG A 106 -0.50 -14.76 2.30
N SER A 107 -1.31 -14.60 3.36
CA SER A 107 -1.82 -15.71 4.18
C SER A 107 -2.72 -16.68 3.40
N ASN A 108 -3.33 -16.20 2.33
CA ASN A 108 -4.15 -16.97 1.40
C ASN A 108 -3.37 -17.50 0.18
N GLY A 109 -2.03 -17.45 0.23
CA GLY A 109 -1.15 -18.00 -0.80
C GLY A 109 -0.98 -17.13 -2.04
N ILE A 110 -1.46 -15.88 -2.05
CA ILE A 110 -1.23 -14.95 -3.15
C ILE A 110 0.25 -14.56 -3.16
N LYS A 111 0.91 -14.79 -4.29
CA LYS A 111 2.35 -14.54 -4.46
C LYS A 111 2.58 -13.16 -5.04
N THR A 112 3.21 -12.31 -4.25
CA THR A 112 3.59 -10.95 -4.62
C THR A 112 4.97 -10.61 -4.06
N ARG A 113 5.62 -9.58 -4.61
CA ARG A 113 6.82 -8.94 -4.06
C ARG A 113 6.50 -7.51 -3.63
N LEU A 114 6.98 -7.09 -2.47
CA LEU A 114 6.87 -5.73 -1.98
C LEU A 114 8.06 -4.92 -2.48
N LEU A 115 7.80 -3.93 -3.34
CA LEU A 115 8.83 -3.19 -4.07
C LEU A 115 9.32 -1.94 -3.34
N LEU A 116 8.41 -1.19 -2.72
CA LEU A 116 8.70 0.06 -2.00
C LEU A 116 7.51 0.48 -1.13
N ALA A 117 7.77 1.31 -0.13
CA ALA A 117 6.72 2.00 0.61
C ALA A 117 6.23 3.23 -0.18
N ALA A 118 4.94 3.56 -0.05
CA ALA A 118 4.34 4.71 -0.72
C ALA A 118 3.82 5.78 0.26
N SER A 119 3.43 5.37 1.47
CA SER A 119 3.18 6.24 2.62
C SER A 119 3.38 5.42 3.88
N VAL A 120 4.11 5.98 4.82
CA VAL A 120 4.41 5.34 6.11
C VAL A 120 3.94 6.21 7.26
N ARG A 121 3.78 5.63 8.46
CA ARG A 121 3.40 6.35 9.68
C ARG A 121 2.07 7.12 9.56
N SER A 122 1.15 6.66 8.72
CA SER A 122 -0.17 7.26 8.60
C SER A 122 -1.07 6.84 9.76
N GLY A 123 -1.66 7.81 10.45
CA GLY A 123 -2.59 7.53 11.55
C GLY A 123 -4.01 7.21 11.04
N ILE A 124 -4.85 6.75 11.98
CA ILE A 124 -6.30 6.74 11.84
C ILE A 124 -6.91 7.87 12.68
N LYS A 125 -8.14 8.23 12.37
CA LYS A 125 -8.97 9.14 13.16
C LYS A 125 -10.23 8.41 13.59
N ILE A 126 -10.74 8.77 14.76
CA ILE A 126 -12.09 8.39 15.19
C ILE A 126 -12.90 9.68 15.32
N ALA A 127 -14.01 9.73 14.61
CA ALA A 127 -14.93 10.86 14.62
C ALA A 127 -16.30 10.45 15.10
N VAL A 128 -17.00 11.40 15.74
CA VAL A 128 -18.36 11.25 16.26
C VAL A 128 -19.21 12.45 15.85
N PRO A 129 -20.56 12.37 15.87
CA PRO A 129 -21.43 13.53 15.64
C PRO A 129 -21.07 14.70 16.59
N PRO A 130 -21.29 15.95 16.18
CA PRO A 130 -20.84 17.12 16.96
C PRO A 130 -21.47 17.22 18.34
N ASP A 131 -22.71 16.79 18.47
CA ASP A 131 -23.50 16.75 19.73
C ASP A 131 -23.29 15.47 20.54
N SER A 132 -22.47 14.52 20.08
CA SER A 132 -22.19 13.27 20.79
C SER A 132 -21.56 13.50 22.17
N THR A 133 -21.94 12.67 23.16
CA THR A 133 -21.33 12.63 24.48
C THR A 133 -20.04 11.79 24.55
N ILE A 134 -19.72 11.04 23.47
CA ILE A 134 -18.51 10.25 23.35
C ILE A 134 -17.30 11.19 23.28
N ARG A 135 -16.29 10.97 24.13
CA ARG A 135 -15.08 11.80 24.26
C ARG A 135 -13.79 11.03 24.08
N SER A 136 -13.84 9.69 24.22
CA SER A 136 -12.68 8.82 24.21
C SER A 136 -12.99 7.47 23.56
N ILE A 137 -11.95 6.67 23.30
CA ILE A 137 -12.11 5.27 22.82
C ILE A 137 -12.92 4.43 23.81
N LYS A 138 -12.79 4.64 25.12
CA LYS A 138 -13.52 3.88 26.14
C LYS A 138 -15.03 4.08 26.06
N ASP A 139 -15.48 5.25 25.59
CA ASP A 139 -16.90 5.57 25.45
C ASP A 139 -17.55 4.90 24.22
N LEU A 140 -16.76 4.20 23.39
CA LEU A 140 -17.25 3.46 22.22
C LEU A 140 -17.93 2.15 22.58
N LYS A 141 -17.81 1.68 23.85
CA LYS A 141 -18.47 0.45 24.29
C LYS A 141 -19.97 0.50 24.01
N ASP A 142 -20.51 -0.57 23.42
CA ASP A 142 -21.90 -0.73 23.02
C ASP A 142 -22.43 0.28 21.98
N ARG A 143 -21.52 1.08 21.34
CA ARG A 143 -21.87 2.06 20.31
C ARG A 143 -21.83 1.47 18.91
N ARG A 144 -22.59 2.05 17.99
CA ARG A 144 -22.56 1.73 16.55
C ARG A 144 -21.34 2.41 15.96
N VAL A 145 -20.30 1.60 15.64
CA VAL A 145 -19.03 2.13 15.14
C VAL A 145 -18.77 1.56 13.74
N SER A 146 -18.54 2.41 12.76
CA SER A 146 -18.12 1.93 11.45
C SER A 146 -16.62 1.60 11.47
N ILE A 147 -16.29 0.39 11.02
CA ILE A 147 -14.92 -0.08 10.79
C ILE A 147 -14.91 -0.75 9.41
N PHE A 148 -14.04 -0.28 8.50
CA PHE A 148 -13.90 -0.90 7.18
C PHE A 148 -12.99 -2.14 7.31
N ARG A 149 -13.62 -3.31 7.43
CA ARG A 149 -12.94 -4.58 7.70
C ARG A 149 -12.06 -5.03 6.54
N GLY A 150 -10.98 -5.74 6.88
CA GLY A 150 -9.99 -6.21 5.92
C GLY A 150 -9.04 -5.12 5.41
N THR A 151 -9.13 -3.88 5.93
CA THR A 151 -8.26 -2.77 5.57
C THR A 151 -7.25 -2.45 6.67
N ASN A 152 -6.22 -1.68 6.34
CA ASN A 152 -5.25 -1.21 7.33
C ASN A 152 -5.86 -0.26 8.39
N LEU A 153 -7.03 0.31 8.14
CA LEU A 153 -7.79 1.08 9.15
C LEU A 153 -8.26 0.17 10.29
N GLN A 154 -8.76 -1.03 9.96
CA GLN A 154 -9.23 -1.99 10.96
C GLN A 154 -8.12 -2.34 11.95
N LEU A 155 -6.96 -2.77 11.46
CA LEU A 155 -5.91 -3.27 12.37
C LEU A 155 -5.44 -2.21 13.36
N VAL A 156 -5.26 -0.95 12.90
CA VAL A 156 -4.88 0.15 13.81
C VAL A 156 -6.02 0.47 14.77
N ALA A 157 -7.28 0.37 14.36
CA ALA A 157 -8.42 0.55 15.25
C ALA A 157 -8.46 -0.54 16.32
N ASP A 158 -8.29 -1.83 15.93
CA ASP A 158 -8.28 -2.95 16.85
C ASP A 158 -7.15 -2.82 17.90
N ASN A 159 -5.95 -2.40 17.46
CA ASN A 159 -4.84 -2.14 18.37
C ASN A 159 -5.11 -0.95 19.30
N ALA A 160 -5.76 0.11 18.81
CA ALA A 160 -6.16 1.25 19.63
C ALA A 160 -7.25 0.88 20.64
N LEU A 161 -8.22 0.05 20.24
CA LEU A 161 -9.23 -0.51 21.15
C LEU A 161 -8.58 -1.36 22.22
N ALA A 162 -7.69 -2.28 21.86
CA ALA A 162 -6.98 -3.16 22.78
C ALA A 162 -6.16 -2.39 23.82
N LYS A 163 -5.46 -1.32 23.40
CA LYS A 163 -4.73 -0.40 24.30
C LYS A 163 -5.66 0.25 25.35
N ASN A 164 -6.95 0.37 25.04
CA ASN A 164 -7.96 0.94 25.92
C ASN A 164 -8.82 -0.12 26.64
N GLY A 165 -8.45 -1.40 26.56
CA GLY A 165 -9.15 -2.53 27.19
C GLY A 165 -10.44 -2.96 26.49
N LEU A 166 -10.60 -2.60 25.22
CA LEU A 166 -11.74 -2.95 24.38
C LEU A 166 -11.31 -3.83 23.19
N GLY A 167 -12.28 -4.46 22.55
CA GLY A 167 -12.14 -5.10 21.25
C GLY A 167 -13.40 -4.90 20.40
N GLU A 168 -13.40 -5.34 19.13
CA GLU A 168 -14.59 -5.20 18.26
C GLU A 168 -15.86 -5.79 18.88
N ARG A 169 -15.74 -6.86 19.67
CA ARG A 169 -16.88 -7.53 20.37
C ARG A 169 -17.59 -6.63 21.40
N ASP A 170 -16.89 -5.60 21.90
CA ASP A 170 -17.42 -4.65 22.88
C ASP A 170 -18.16 -3.48 22.18
N LEU A 171 -18.19 -3.47 20.85
CA LEU A 171 -18.84 -2.48 20.02
C LEU A 171 -19.95 -3.12 19.17
N ARG A 172 -20.85 -2.30 18.63
CA ARG A 172 -21.75 -2.70 17.53
C ARG A 172 -21.11 -2.29 16.21
N VAL A 173 -20.17 -3.13 15.73
CA VAL A 173 -19.41 -2.83 14.53
C VAL A 173 -20.28 -2.94 13.28
N ILE A 174 -20.25 -1.88 12.44
CA ILE A 174 -20.90 -1.82 11.13
C ILE A 174 -19.79 -1.72 10.08
N ASN A 175 -19.71 -2.72 9.19
CA ASN A 175 -18.72 -2.73 8.11
C ASN A 175 -19.22 -1.83 6.97
N LEU A 176 -18.62 -0.65 6.82
CA LEU A 176 -18.93 0.32 5.77
C LEU A 176 -17.65 0.72 5.03
N ASP A 177 -17.75 0.89 3.71
CA ASP A 177 -16.68 1.54 2.94
C ASP A 177 -16.53 3.02 3.33
N ALA A 178 -15.45 3.66 2.91
CA ALA A 178 -15.11 5.02 3.31
C ALA A 178 -16.23 6.04 3.02
N ALA A 179 -16.84 6.00 1.84
CA ALA A 179 -17.89 6.94 1.45
C ALA A 179 -19.17 6.71 2.23
N SER A 180 -19.59 5.45 2.39
CA SER A 180 -20.76 5.06 3.17
C SER A 180 -20.60 5.40 4.65
N SER A 181 -19.37 5.26 5.19
CA SER A 181 -19.04 5.61 6.56
C SER A 181 -19.18 7.13 6.82
N LEU A 182 -18.65 7.96 5.91
CA LEU A 182 -18.79 9.42 5.99
C LEU A 182 -20.28 9.84 5.95
N ALA A 183 -21.05 9.26 5.02
CA ALA A 183 -22.49 9.56 4.90
C ALA A 183 -23.28 9.13 6.14
N ALA A 184 -23.01 7.94 6.68
CA ALA A 184 -23.65 7.42 7.88
C ALA A 184 -23.31 8.26 9.12
N LEU A 185 -22.07 8.76 9.24
CA LEU A 185 -21.69 9.65 10.33
C LEU A 185 -22.40 11.01 10.23
N ALA A 186 -22.40 11.62 9.04
CA ALA A 186 -23.03 12.91 8.79
C ALA A 186 -24.53 12.87 9.06
N SER A 187 -25.21 11.77 8.72
CA SER A 187 -26.65 11.56 8.97
C SER A 187 -26.96 11.05 10.39
N LYS A 188 -25.96 10.90 11.26
CA LYS A 188 -26.08 10.30 12.60
C LYS A 188 -26.61 8.86 12.59
N GLY A 189 -26.50 8.15 11.48
CA GLY A 189 -26.84 6.73 11.33
C GLY A 189 -25.91 5.80 12.12
N ILE A 190 -24.74 6.29 12.50
CA ILE A 190 -23.76 5.63 13.38
C ILE A 190 -23.32 6.59 14.48
N ASP A 191 -22.78 6.04 15.59
CA ASP A 191 -22.36 6.83 16.75
C ASP A 191 -20.90 7.27 16.65
N ALA A 192 -20.07 6.51 15.90
CA ALA A 192 -18.68 6.85 15.60
C ALA A 192 -18.21 6.22 14.28
N SER A 193 -17.20 6.83 13.68
CA SER A 193 -16.54 6.33 12.47
C SER A 193 -15.04 6.23 12.69
N VAL A 194 -14.46 5.08 12.35
CA VAL A 194 -13.01 4.91 12.15
C VAL A 194 -12.69 5.26 10.70
N GLY A 195 -11.75 6.17 10.50
CA GLY A 195 -11.36 6.62 9.17
C GLY A 195 -9.97 7.23 9.15
N ASP A 196 -9.73 8.05 8.14
CA ASP A 196 -8.47 8.76 7.92
C ASP A 196 -8.72 10.28 7.73
N TYR A 197 -7.82 10.94 7.03
CA TYR A 197 -7.90 12.36 6.70
C TYR A 197 -9.23 12.80 6.08
N ALA A 198 -10.00 11.90 5.48
CA ALA A 198 -11.31 12.24 4.89
C ALA A 198 -12.33 12.68 5.96
N LEU A 199 -12.17 12.27 7.22
CA LEU A 199 -13.02 12.70 8.33
C LEU A 199 -12.88 14.18 8.65
N TYR A 200 -11.76 14.82 8.33
CA TYR A 200 -11.59 16.27 8.52
C TYR A 200 -12.60 17.09 7.68
N LYS A 201 -12.99 16.58 6.50
CA LYS A 201 -14.05 17.22 5.70
C LYS A 201 -15.35 17.37 6.49
N LEU A 202 -15.75 16.34 7.24
CA LEU A 202 -16.96 16.41 8.08
C LEU A 202 -16.76 17.31 9.30
N ARG A 203 -15.57 17.29 9.90
CA ARG A 203 -15.22 18.21 11.00
C ARG A 203 -15.33 19.67 10.54
N ASP A 204 -14.72 20.01 9.42
CA ASP A 204 -14.68 21.38 8.89
C ASP A 204 -16.07 21.86 8.46
N ALA A 205 -16.95 20.95 8.08
CA ALA A 205 -18.37 21.23 7.81
C ALA A 205 -19.25 21.28 9.08
N GLY A 206 -18.66 21.09 10.28
CA GLY A 206 -19.41 21.06 11.55
C GLY A 206 -20.31 19.83 11.72
N LEU A 207 -20.13 18.79 10.89
CA LEU A 207 -20.93 17.55 10.90
C LEU A 207 -20.32 16.44 11.76
N ALA A 208 -19.08 16.60 12.20
CA ALA A 208 -18.37 15.66 13.09
C ALA A 208 -17.36 16.39 13.97
N LYS A 209 -16.92 15.73 15.04
CA LYS A 209 -15.71 16.10 15.80
C LYS A 209 -14.77 14.91 15.91
N ILE A 210 -13.47 15.17 15.81
CA ILE A 210 -12.43 14.15 15.98
C ILE A 210 -12.20 13.98 17.49
N ILE A 211 -12.27 12.75 17.97
CA ILE A 211 -12.04 12.40 19.40
C ILE A 211 -10.72 11.64 19.61
N TYR A 212 -10.13 11.14 18.53
CA TYR A 212 -8.89 10.37 18.59
C TYR A 212 -8.11 10.44 17.28
N GLU A 213 -6.79 10.53 17.41
CA GLU A 213 -5.83 10.45 16.32
C GLU A 213 -4.66 9.55 16.74
N SER A 214 -4.51 8.40 16.10
CA SER A 214 -3.58 7.36 16.53
C SER A 214 -2.10 7.74 16.37
N GLN A 215 -1.78 8.66 15.47
CA GLN A 215 -0.41 9.15 15.31
C GLN A 215 0.16 9.82 16.58
N ASN A 216 -0.70 10.31 17.46
CA ASN A 216 -0.30 10.91 18.74
C ASN A 216 0.12 9.85 19.76
N ASP A 217 -0.23 8.58 19.54
CA ASP A 217 0.04 7.45 20.44
C ASP A 217 1.32 6.67 20.07
N GLY A 218 2.03 7.13 19.06
CA GLY A 218 3.31 6.57 18.65
C GLY A 218 3.29 5.84 17.31
N PRO A 219 4.47 5.52 16.77
CA PRO A 219 4.60 4.95 15.42
C PRO A 219 4.03 3.54 15.27
N GLN A 220 3.79 2.83 16.38
CA GLN A 220 3.21 1.48 16.39
C GLN A 220 1.71 1.50 16.03
N LEU A 221 1.00 2.60 16.34
CA LEU A 221 -0.41 2.78 15.99
C LEU A 221 -0.57 3.56 14.67
N THR A 222 0.24 3.18 13.69
CA THR A 222 0.20 3.73 12.34
C THR A 222 0.11 2.64 11.29
N ARG A 223 -0.42 2.98 10.14
CA ARG A 223 -0.57 2.12 8.97
C ARG A 223 0.43 2.49 7.88
N GLN A 224 0.73 1.52 7.03
CA GLN A 224 1.65 1.66 5.90
C GLN A 224 0.91 1.36 4.60
N THR A 225 1.35 1.99 3.53
CA THR A 225 0.96 1.63 2.16
C THR A 225 2.20 1.38 1.31
N HIS A 226 2.06 0.58 0.28
CA HIS A 226 3.17 0.11 -0.54
C HIS A 226 2.74 -0.20 -1.97
N LEU A 227 3.73 -0.37 -2.84
CA LEU A 227 3.57 -0.96 -4.16
C LEU A 227 3.99 -2.42 -4.13
N LEU A 228 3.10 -3.29 -4.57
CA LEU A 228 3.37 -4.70 -4.85
C LEU A 228 3.48 -4.93 -6.36
N VAL A 229 4.22 -5.99 -6.74
CA VAL A 229 4.15 -6.61 -8.07
C VAL A 229 3.74 -8.08 -7.91
N LEU A 230 3.00 -8.61 -8.87
CA LEU A 230 2.73 -10.04 -8.93
C LEU A 230 4.01 -10.80 -9.25
N ASP A 231 4.25 -11.92 -8.57
CA ASP A 231 5.46 -12.72 -8.69
C ASP A 231 5.70 -13.21 -10.13
N ASP A 232 4.64 -13.68 -10.80
CA ASP A 232 4.70 -14.10 -12.21
C ASP A 232 5.12 -12.94 -13.13
N PHE A 233 4.62 -11.72 -12.87
CA PHE A 233 4.96 -10.53 -13.66
C PHE A 233 6.40 -10.07 -13.40
N ASP A 234 6.86 -10.12 -12.14
CA ASP A 234 8.24 -9.79 -11.77
C ASP A 234 9.23 -10.70 -12.48
N HIS A 235 8.96 -12.02 -12.52
CA HIS A 235 9.82 -12.98 -13.21
C HIS A 235 9.83 -12.78 -14.72
N ALA A 236 8.69 -12.44 -15.32
CA ALA A 236 8.56 -12.29 -16.76
C ALA A 236 9.14 -10.95 -17.28
N HIS A 237 9.05 -9.89 -16.50
CA HIS A 237 9.33 -8.51 -16.94
C HIS A 237 10.13 -7.69 -15.92
N PRO A 238 11.29 -8.15 -15.43
CA PRO A 238 12.06 -7.46 -14.39
C PRO A 238 12.55 -6.07 -14.81
N ASP A 239 12.78 -5.84 -16.10
CA ASP A 239 13.13 -4.55 -16.68
C ASP A 239 11.97 -3.52 -16.56
N ILE A 240 10.75 -3.96 -16.81
CA ILE A 240 9.54 -3.14 -16.65
C ILE A 240 9.34 -2.81 -15.16
N VAL A 241 9.49 -3.80 -14.27
CA VAL A 241 9.40 -3.58 -12.82
C VAL A 241 10.41 -2.54 -12.35
N GLN A 242 11.67 -2.62 -12.83
CA GLN A 242 12.70 -1.62 -12.53
C GLN A 242 12.28 -0.21 -12.93
N ARG A 243 11.73 -0.05 -14.12
CA ARG A 243 11.31 1.26 -14.65
C ARG A 243 10.11 1.82 -13.87
N VAL A 244 9.12 0.97 -13.54
CA VAL A 244 7.99 1.36 -12.69
C VAL A 244 8.48 1.83 -11.32
N VAL A 245 9.37 1.07 -10.66
CA VAL A 245 9.96 1.45 -9.37
C VAL A 245 10.70 2.78 -9.48
N THR A 246 11.47 2.99 -10.55
CA THR A 246 12.20 4.25 -10.76
C THR A 246 11.24 5.44 -10.91
N ALA A 247 10.11 5.27 -11.62
CA ALA A 247 9.07 6.31 -11.72
C ALA A 247 8.44 6.61 -10.34
N PHE A 248 8.18 5.57 -9.52
CA PHE A 248 7.67 5.75 -8.16
C PHE A 248 8.67 6.45 -7.23
N VAL A 249 9.97 6.18 -7.34
CA VAL A 249 11.01 6.87 -6.57
C VAL A 249 11.09 8.35 -6.95
N LYS A 250 10.98 8.70 -8.24
CA LYS A 250 10.88 10.11 -8.69
C LYS A 250 9.68 10.81 -8.09
N GLY A 251 8.50 10.16 -8.08
CA GLY A 251 7.29 10.67 -7.43
C GLY A 251 7.45 10.84 -5.93
N ALA A 252 8.09 9.88 -5.25
CA ALA A 252 8.39 9.95 -3.83
C ALA A 252 9.37 11.10 -3.50
N GLN A 253 10.40 11.30 -4.32
CA GLN A 253 11.34 12.41 -4.15
C GLN A 253 10.63 13.77 -4.23
N TRP A 254 9.85 13.98 -5.28
CA TRP A 254 9.10 15.23 -5.45
C TRP A 254 8.10 15.47 -4.31
N SER A 255 7.39 14.42 -3.89
CA SER A 255 6.43 14.48 -2.80
C SER A 255 7.07 14.72 -1.43
N SER A 256 8.33 14.31 -1.25
CA SER A 256 9.06 14.42 0.02
C SER A 256 9.77 15.76 0.20
N ASP A 257 9.85 16.58 -0.85
CA ASP A 257 10.48 17.87 -0.77
C ASP A 257 9.56 18.89 -0.10
N GLU A 258 10.01 19.50 1.01
CA GLU A 258 9.24 20.50 1.75
C GLU A 258 8.92 21.73 0.90
N ALA A 259 9.76 22.06 -0.08
CA ALA A 259 9.50 23.14 -1.03
C ALA A 259 8.25 22.90 -1.87
N ASN A 260 7.87 21.63 -2.06
CA ASN A 260 6.68 21.23 -2.80
C ASN A 260 5.43 21.05 -1.93
N ARG A 261 5.48 21.26 -0.61
CA ARG A 261 4.37 20.97 0.34
C ARG A 261 3.04 21.57 -0.11
N ASP A 262 3.03 22.84 -0.46
CA ASP A 262 1.82 23.52 -0.92
C ASP A 262 1.31 22.97 -2.27
N ALA A 263 2.21 22.80 -3.22
CA ALA A 263 1.92 22.25 -4.54
C ALA A 263 1.44 20.78 -4.44
N LEU A 264 2.01 20.00 -3.53
CA LEU A 264 1.62 18.61 -3.26
C LEU A 264 0.17 18.53 -2.74
N PHE A 265 -0.19 19.34 -1.74
CA PHE A 265 -1.54 19.31 -1.18
C PHE A 265 -2.57 19.84 -2.17
N LYS A 266 -2.24 20.85 -2.98
CA LYS A 266 -3.09 21.29 -4.10
C LYS A 266 -3.26 20.20 -5.16
N LEU A 267 -2.19 19.45 -5.46
CA LEU A 267 -2.24 18.34 -6.40
C LEU A 267 -3.18 17.23 -5.87
N TRP A 268 -3.04 16.84 -4.59
CA TRP A 268 -3.87 15.81 -3.98
C TRP A 268 -5.33 16.25 -3.75
N ALA A 269 -5.60 17.55 -3.63
CA ALA A 269 -6.96 18.06 -3.51
C ALA A 269 -7.84 17.76 -4.75
N LYS A 270 -7.22 17.43 -5.90
CA LYS A 270 -7.94 16.93 -7.09
C LYS A 270 -8.69 15.61 -6.82
N SER A 271 -8.33 14.87 -5.78
CA SER A 271 -9.04 13.67 -5.32
C SER A 271 -10.36 13.94 -4.60
N GLY A 272 -10.80 15.22 -4.50
CA GLY A 272 -12.02 15.61 -3.79
C GLY A 272 -11.88 15.70 -2.26
N VAL A 273 -10.68 15.49 -1.73
CA VAL A 273 -10.32 15.76 -0.33
C VAL A 273 -9.83 17.21 -0.23
N PRO A 274 -10.40 18.06 0.65
CA PRO A 274 -10.01 19.44 0.77
C PRO A 274 -8.52 19.64 1.07
N TYR A 275 -7.95 20.72 0.57
CA TYR A 275 -6.56 21.12 0.85
C TYR A 275 -6.28 21.23 2.37
N SER A 276 -7.24 21.79 3.15
CA SER A 276 -7.14 21.89 4.62
C SER A 276 -6.98 20.52 5.29
N SER A 277 -7.67 19.48 4.80
CA SER A 277 -7.55 18.12 5.33
C SER A 277 -6.12 17.55 5.18
N TRP A 278 -5.43 17.91 4.09
CA TRP A 278 -4.02 17.52 3.90
C TRP A 278 -3.09 18.30 4.81
N GLN A 279 -3.34 19.61 5.00
CA GLN A 279 -2.57 20.41 5.95
C GLN A 279 -2.66 19.83 7.36
N ASP A 280 -3.85 19.44 7.81
CA ASP A 280 -4.08 18.90 9.14
C ASP A 280 -3.49 17.48 9.30
N ASP A 281 -3.67 16.61 8.29
CA ASP A 281 -3.11 15.23 8.35
C ASP A 281 -1.58 15.21 8.41
N TYR A 282 -0.94 16.22 7.84
CA TYR A 282 0.50 16.38 7.80
C TYR A 282 1.02 17.45 8.77
N ALA A 283 0.15 17.98 9.67
CA ALA A 283 0.56 18.95 10.67
C ALA A 283 1.68 18.37 11.56
N ASN A 284 2.72 19.17 11.80
CA ASN A 284 3.89 18.77 12.62
C ASN A 284 4.66 17.54 12.12
N GLN A 285 4.48 17.13 10.84
CA GLN A 285 5.19 16.01 10.24
C GLN A 285 5.99 16.46 9.02
N ARG A 286 7.21 15.95 8.89
CA ARG A 286 8.01 16.18 7.69
C ARG A 286 7.52 15.29 6.56
N LEU A 287 7.45 15.81 5.34
CA LEU A 287 7.07 15.02 4.16
C LEU A 287 8.01 13.82 3.97
N LYS A 288 9.32 13.99 4.19
CA LYS A 288 10.31 12.90 4.09
C LYS A 288 10.06 11.73 5.04
N ASP A 289 9.42 11.98 6.19
CA ASP A 289 9.13 10.93 7.17
C ASP A 289 7.89 10.12 6.80
N ARG A 290 6.94 10.74 6.07
CA ARG A 290 5.66 10.15 5.67
C ARG A 290 5.70 9.53 4.27
N LEU A 291 6.52 10.07 3.37
CA LEU A 291 6.51 9.74 1.94
C LEU A 291 7.81 9.06 1.48
N SER A 292 8.60 8.55 2.44
CA SER A 292 9.79 7.76 2.16
C SER A 292 9.43 6.45 1.44
N PRO A 293 10.09 6.10 0.32
CA PRO A 293 9.91 4.82 -0.35
C PRO A 293 10.71 3.68 0.29
N LEU A 294 11.53 3.97 1.31
CA LEU A 294 12.50 3.04 1.86
C LEU A 294 11.84 1.83 2.53
N ILE A 295 12.37 0.65 2.23
CA ILE A 295 12.15 -0.58 3.00
C ILE A 295 13.21 -0.60 4.12
N ALA A 296 13.04 0.30 5.09
CA ALA A 296 13.93 0.42 6.25
C ALA A 296 13.51 -0.57 7.36
N PRO A 297 14.38 -0.84 8.36
CA PRO A 297 14.07 -1.75 9.47
C PRO A 297 12.73 -1.45 10.15
N PHE A 298 12.34 -0.17 10.27
CA PHE A 298 11.04 0.22 10.78
C PHE A 298 9.88 -0.38 9.97
N VAL A 299 9.92 -0.25 8.64
CA VAL A 299 8.85 -0.78 7.76
C VAL A 299 8.76 -2.29 7.89
N ILE A 300 9.90 -3.00 7.83
CA ILE A 300 9.94 -4.47 7.98
C ILE A 300 9.34 -4.89 9.34
N ALA A 301 9.73 -4.21 10.42
CA ALA A 301 9.22 -4.49 11.76
C ALA A 301 7.70 -4.25 11.85
N ARG A 302 7.18 -3.21 11.18
CA ARG A 302 5.73 -2.97 11.13
C ARG A 302 4.99 -4.10 10.42
N TYR A 303 5.50 -4.60 9.28
CA TYR A 303 4.86 -5.73 8.58
C TYR A 303 4.91 -7.02 9.40
N LYS A 304 6.00 -7.29 10.12
CA LYS A 304 6.08 -8.41 11.07
C LYS A 304 5.04 -8.28 12.19
N ALA A 305 4.89 -7.07 12.74
CA ALA A 305 3.89 -6.78 13.75
C ALA A 305 2.46 -6.93 13.20
N VAL A 306 2.17 -6.40 11.99
CA VAL A 306 0.88 -6.57 11.31
C VAL A 306 0.52 -8.05 11.14
N ALA A 307 1.48 -8.90 10.72
CA ALA A 307 1.28 -10.34 10.57
C ALA A 307 0.97 -11.01 11.92
N GLN A 308 1.72 -10.63 12.99
CA GLN A 308 1.50 -11.16 14.32
C GLN A 308 0.15 -10.71 14.91
N ASP A 309 -0.18 -9.42 14.77
CA ASP A 309 -1.45 -8.86 15.26
C ASP A 309 -2.63 -9.49 14.52
N ALA A 310 -2.53 -9.66 13.20
CA ALA A 310 -3.56 -10.33 12.39
C ALA A 310 -3.79 -11.78 12.85
N LEU A 311 -2.74 -12.50 13.26
CA LEU A 311 -2.84 -13.83 13.81
C LEU A 311 -3.52 -13.81 15.20
N ASN A 312 -3.08 -12.92 16.10
CA ASN A 312 -3.61 -12.77 17.44
C ASN A 312 -5.10 -12.39 17.43
N LEU A 313 -5.50 -11.54 16.50
CA LEU A 313 -6.88 -11.09 16.28
C LEU A 313 -7.71 -12.11 15.46
N LYS A 314 -7.11 -13.24 15.07
CA LYS A 314 -7.75 -14.30 14.26
C LYS A 314 -8.25 -13.81 12.88
N LEU A 315 -7.61 -12.78 12.34
CA LEU A 315 -7.86 -12.30 10.98
C LEU A 315 -7.19 -13.22 9.94
N ILE A 316 -6.13 -13.92 10.34
CA ILE A 316 -5.49 -15.02 9.60
C ILE A 316 -5.44 -16.28 10.46
N ARG A 317 -5.37 -17.45 9.81
CA ARG A 317 -5.40 -18.75 10.48
C ARG A 317 -4.02 -19.32 10.80
N GLN A 318 -3.01 -18.87 10.06
CA GLN A 318 -1.62 -19.36 10.16
C GLN A 318 -0.65 -18.18 10.12
N PRO A 319 0.54 -18.30 10.73
CA PRO A 319 1.58 -17.29 10.62
C PRO A 319 1.94 -17.01 9.16
N VAL A 320 2.24 -15.76 8.87
CA VAL A 320 2.74 -15.31 7.57
C VAL A 320 4.22 -15.02 7.70
N ASP A 321 5.02 -15.69 6.88
CA ASP A 321 6.43 -15.33 6.72
C ASP A 321 6.54 -14.03 5.93
N VAL A 322 7.12 -13.02 6.58
CA VAL A 322 7.39 -11.69 6.01
C VAL A 322 8.80 -11.60 5.45
N ASP A 323 9.71 -12.46 5.93
CA ASP A 323 11.08 -12.51 5.40
C ASP A 323 11.05 -13.04 3.95
N GLY A 324 11.84 -12.45 3.07
CA GLY A 324 11.84 -12.78 1.65
C GLY A 324 10.64 -12.24 0.83
N TRP A 325 9.70 -11.51 1.45
CA TRP A 325 8.64 -10.83 0.72
C TRP A 325 9.09 -9.53 0.07
N PHE A 326 10.00 -8.82 0.74
CA PHE A 326 10.56 -7.58 0.26
C PHE A 326 11.54 -7.83 -0.88
N GLU A 327 11.43 -7.05 -1.96
CA GLU A 327 12.33 -7.11 -3.12
C GLU A 327 13.08 -5.77 -3.27
N PRO A 328 14.14 -5.56 -2.47
CA PRO A 328 14.82 -4.26 -2.40
C PRO A 328 15.65 -3.94 -3.65
N LYS A 329 16.03 -4.94 -4.47
CA LYS A 329 16.96 -4.74 -5.60
C LYS A 329 16.54 -3.61 -6.54
N TYR A 330 15.26 -3.50 -6.85
CA TYR A 330 14.72 -2.47 -7.75
C TYR A 330 14.78 -1.08 -7.12
N LEU A 331 14.41 -0.99 -5.83
CA LEU A 331 14.49 0.26 -5.07
C LEU A 331 15.93 0.73 -4.94
N ASP A 332 16.84 -0.15 -4.51
CA ASP A 332 18.26 0.18 -4.34
C ASP A 332 18.90 0.62 -5.65
N ASN A 333 18.55 -0.04 -6.77
CA ASN A 333 19.03 0.37 -8.09
C ASN A 333 18.47 1.75 -8.51
N ALA A 334 17.18 2.00 -8.28
CA ALA A 334 16.57 3.30 -8.57
C ALA A 334 17.21 4.41 -7.72
N LEU A 335 17.45 4.18 -6.43
CA LEU A 335 18.10 5.14 -5.55
C LEU A 335 19.52 5.49 -6.03
N ARG A 336 20.32 4.48 -6.39
CA ARG A 336 21.68 4.71 -6.96
C ARG A 336 21.62 5.49 -8.27
N THR A 337 20.76 5.08 -9.20
CA THR A 337 20.62 5.73 -10.51
C THR A 337 20.24 7.21 -10.39
N LEU A 338 19.39 7.52 -9.41
CA LEU A 338 18.90 8.88 -9.14
C LEU A 338 19.77 9.65 -8.15
N LYS A 339 20.82 9.03 -7.57
CA LYS A 339 21.70 9.60 -6.54
C LYS A 339 20.94 10.04 -5.29
N LEU A 340 20.03 9.17 -4.80
CA LEU A 340 19.10 9.43 -3.68
C LEU A 340 19.33 8.51 -2.48
N GLU A 341 20.45 7.78 -2.39
CA GLU A 341 20.73 6.78 -1.35
C GLU A 341 20.65 7.36 0.07
N HIS A 342 20.94 8.65 0.21
CA HIS A 342 20.94 9.38 1.49
C HIS A 342 19.86 10.46 1.56
N TYR A 343 18.90 10.49 0.63
CA TYR A 343 17.89 11.54 0.59
C TYR A 343 16.86 11.42 1.72
N TRP A 344 16.45 10.19 2.07
CA TRP A 344 15.50 9.91 3.15
C TRP A 344 16.19 9.39 4.40
N GLN A 345 15.67 9.79 5.56
CA GLN A 345 16.10 9.27 6.85
C GLN A 345 15.72 7.78 6.97
N ARG A 346 16.67 6.95 7.36
CA ARG A 346 16.41 5.56 7.76
C ARG A 346 16.04 5.50 9.24
N TYR A 347 15.20 4.54 9.59
CA TYR A 347 14.76 4.35 10.97
C TYR A 347 14.97 2.90 11.41
N ASP A 348 15.32 2.70 12.69
CA ASP A 348 15.40 1.38 13.30
C ASP A 348 14.00 0.75 13.49
N ALA A 349 13.95 -0.49 13.98
CA ALA A 349 12.68 -1.21 14.19
C ALA A 349 11.74 -0.51 15.17
N ALA A 350 12.26 0.27 16.11
CA ALA A 350 11.49 1.06 17.08
C ALA A 350 11.03 2.43 16.53
N GLY A 351 11.51 2.80 15.33
CA GLY A 351 11.19 4.07 14.68
C GLY A 351 12.08 5.23 15.10
N LYS A 352 13.25 4.97 15.68
CA LYS A 352 14.27 5.98 15.95
C LYS A 352 15.16 6.20 14.74
N PRO A 353 15.61 7.44 14.46
CA PRO A 353 16.53 7.70 13.35
C PRO A 353 17.81 6.88 13.49
N LEU A 354 18.26 6.29 12.38
CA LEU A 354 19.58 5.71 12.23
C LEU A 354 20.56 6.79 11.79
N SER A 355 21.77 6.78 12.33
CA SER A 355 22.89 7.66 11.95
C SER A 355 23.36 7.39 10.51
#